data_4b1f080da7dc49947c5ff8d1af156963
#
_entry.id   4b1f080da7dc49947c5ff8d1af156963
#
_cell.length_a   1.000
_cell.length_b   1.000
_cell.length_c   1.000
_cell.angle_alpha   90.00
_cell.angle_beta   90.00
_cell.angle_gamma   90.00
#
_symmetry.space_group_name_H-M   'P 1'
#
loop_
_entity.id
_entity.type
_entity.pdbx_description
1 polymer ?
#
loop_
_entity_poly.entity_id
_entity_poly.type
_entity_poly.pdbx_seq_one_letter_code
_entity_poly.pdbx_strand_id
1 'polypeptide(L)'
;AGLVRKKNVLSVLMHCFALVCLMTVVWVAIGYSMAFSTDNENGFIGGLSNAFASGLTQDSGNGIPDFAFFIFQMTFFIITPALMVGAFVERIKFSAMLWFTGLWAVIVYLPACHSVWADNGYFLKMGAVDLAGGIVVHITAGLGALVACIVLGPRKGYPQAQMMPHNLPMTVAGTGMLWVGWFGFNGGSQL
;
A
#
# COMPACT_ATOMS: atom_id res chain seq x y z
N ALA A 1 -13.70 -2.31 9.19
CA ALA A 1 -14.17 -2.88 10.47
C ALA A 1 -15.70 -3.04 10.51
N GLY A 2 -16.49 -2.07 10.03
CA GLY A 2 -17.95 -2.14 10.06
C GLY A 2 -18.60 -3.25 9.23
N LEU A 3 -17.92 -3.75 8.19
CA LEU A 3 -18.42 -4.79 7.28
C LEU A 3 -18.19 -6.23 7.77
N VAL A 4 -17.35 -6.43 8.79
CA VAL A 4 -17.09 -7.75 9.37
C VAL A 4 -18.05 -8.07 10.50
N ARG A 5 -18.08 -9.33 10.95
CA ARG A 5 -18.84 -9.72 12.15
C ARG A 5 -18.30 -9.04 13.40
N LYS A 6 -19.18 -8.64 14.33
CA LYS A 6 -18.84 -7.90 15.56
C LYS A 6 -17.60 -8.45 16.30
N LYS A 7 -17.48 -9.77 16.41
CA LYS A 7 -16.37 -10.44 17.11
C LYS A 7 -15.00 -10.23 16.46
N ASN A 8 -14.95 -9.79 15.20
CA ASN A 8 -13.71 -9.62 14.43
C ASN A 8 -13.32 -8.15 14.23
N VAL A 9 -14.07 -7.19 14.80
CA VAL A 9 -13.82 -5.75 14.64
C VAL A 9 -12.41 -5.38 15.09
N LEU A 10 -12.04 -5.77 16.31
CA LEU A 10 -10.74 -5.47 16.87
C LEU A 10 -9.60 -6.09 16.05
N SER A 11 -9.80 -7.32 15.57
CA SER A 11 -8.82 -7.97 14.68
C SER A 11 -8.56 -7.18 13.41
N VAL A 12 -9.61 -6.66 12.76
CA VAL A 12 -9.46 -5.84 11.55
C VAL A 12 -8.76 -4.52 11.85
N LEU A 13 -9.14 -3.85 12.92
CA LEU A 13 -8.49 -2.60 13.34
C LEU A 13 -6.99 -2.84 13.62
N MET A 14 -6.66 -3.94 14.31
CA MET A 14 -5.26 -4.31 14.58
C MET A 14 -4.51 -4.68 13.31
N HIS A 15 -5.13 -5.34 12.34
CA HIS A 15 -4.49 -5.58 11.03
C HIS A 15 -4.13 -4.26 10.35
N CYS A 16 -5.07 -3.33 10.25
CA CYS A 16 -4.81 -2.03 9.63
C CYS A 16 -3.72 -1.24 10.37
N PHE A 17 -3.79 -1.20 11.71
CA PHE A 17 -2.80 -0.48 12.52
C PHE A 17 -1.38 -1.10 12.39
N ALA A 18 -1.28 -2.42 12.45
CA ALA A 18 -0.02 -3.13 12.31
C ALA A 18 0.60 -2.94 10.91
N LEU A 19 -0.24 -2.85 9.86
CA LEU A 19 0.21 -2.51 8.50
C LEU A 19 0.81 -1.10 8.46
N VAL A 20 0.16 -0.11 9.07
CA VAL A 20 0.73 1.25 9.14
C VAL A 20 2.11 1.21 9.77
N CYS A 21 2.26 0.54 10.92
CA CYS A 21 3.55 0.45 11.63
C CYS A 21 4.61 -0.29 10.79
N LEU A 22 4.28 -1.47 10.28
CA LEU A 22 5.22 -2.29 9.52
C LEU A 22 5.68 -1.58 8.25
N MET A 23 4.75 -1.05 7.46
CA MET A 23 5.07 -0.38 6.20
C MET A 23 5.87 0.91 6.43
N THR A 24 5.57 1.67 7.48
CA THR A 24 6.38 2.85 7.84
C THR A 24 7.84 2.47 8.11
N VAL A 25 8.07 1.42 8.91
CA VAL A 25 9.43 0.97 9.22
C VAL A 25 10.16 0.47 7.97
N VAL A 26 9.50 -0.34 7.15
CA VAL A 26 10.08 -0.86 5.89
C VAL A 26 10.37 0.28 4.92
N TRP A 27 9.46 1.26 4.81
CA TRP A 27 9.65 2.42 3.94
C TRP A 27 10.88 3.23 4.32
N VAL A 28 11.01 3.59 5.59
CA VAL A 28 12.16 4.34 6.10
C VAL A 28 13.46 3.55 5.92
N ALA A 29 13.45 2.25 6.22
CA ALA A 29 14.66 1.44 6.17
C ALA A 29 15.19 1.23 4.73
N ILE A 30 14.32 0.82 3.81
CA ILE A 30 14.73 0.42 2.46
C ILE A 30 13.73 0.83 1.37
N GLY A 31 12.45 0.97 1.70
CA GLY A 31 11.36 1.09 0.74
C GLY A 31 11.51 2.30 -0.18
N TYR A 32 11.77 3.47 0.38
CA TYR A 32 11.98 4.68 -0.39
C TYR A 32 13.15 4.54 -1.37
N SER A 33 14.26 4.03 -0.90
CA SER A 33 15.45 3.84 -1.72
C SER A 33 15.17 2.89 -2.89
N MET A 34 14.59 1.73 -2.61
CA MET A 34 14.25 0.74 -3.66
C MET A 34 13.19 1.24 -4.64
N ALA A 35 12.33 2.17 -4.22
CA ALA A 35 11.30 2.77 -5.07
C ALA A 35 11.86 3.89 -5.97
N PHE A 36 12.76 4.75 -5.46
CA PHE A 36 13.09 6.02 -6.12
C PHE A 36 14.58 6.28 -6.35
N SER A 37 15.49 5.46 -5.82
CA SER A 37 16.91 5.66 -6.16
C SER A 37 17.21 5.23 -7.60
N THR A 38 18.11 5.94 -8.25
CA THR A 38 18.50 5.71 -9.64
C THR A 38 19.89 5.07 -9.79
N ASP A 39 20.45 4.59 -8.69
CA ASP A 39 21.76 3.93 -8.63
C ASP A 39 21.77 2.51 -9.22
N ASN A 40 20.61 1.99 -9.62
CA ASN A 40 20.46 0.73 -10.33
C ASN A 40 19.80 0.97 -11.71
N GLU A 41 20.50 0.62 -12.79
CA GLU A 41 20.06 0.92 -14.15
C GLU A 41 19.04 -0.09 -14.72
N ASN A 42 18.62 -1.11 -13.97
CA ASN A 42 17.72 -2.14 -14.49
C ASN A 42 16.29 -1.68 -14.78
N GLY A 43 15.88 -0.52 -14.26
CA GLY A 43 14.55 0.07 -14.45
C GLY A 43 13.39 -0.63 -13.73
N PHE A 44 13.66 -1.69 -12.97
CA PHE A 44 12.62 -2.43 -12.23
C PHE A 44 12.70 -2.24 -10.72
N ILE A 45 13.85 -1.89 -10.19
CA ILE A 45 14.05 -1.66 -8.76
C ILE A 45 15.26 -0.76 -8.55
N GLY A 46 15.16 0.20 -7.65
CA GLY A 46 16.27 1.04 -7.23
C GLY A 46 17.25 0.30 -6.29
N GLY A 47 18.38 0.93 -6.02
CA GLY A 47 19.36 0.43 -5.07
C GLY A 47 19.09 0.90 -3.63
N LEU A 48 20.14 1.01 -2.84
CA LEU A 48 20.06 1.33 -1.41
C LEU A 48 20.77 2.67 -1.05
N SER A 49 21.07 3.51 -2.03
CA SER A 49 21.77 4.80 -1.79
C SER A 49 21.00 5.74 -0.86
N ASN A 50 19.68 5.69 -0.88
CA ASN A 50 18.80 6.51 -0.06
C ASN A 50 18.18 5.74 1.13
N ALA A 51 18.76 4.59 1.49
CA ALA A 51 18.30 3.82 2.63
C ALA A 51 18.36 4.66 3.92
N PHE A 52 17.40 4.43 4.83
CA PHE A 52 17.22 5.22 6.06
C PHE A 52 17.04 6.73 5.81
N ALA A 53 16.42 7.09 4.67
CA ALA A 53 16.23 8.48 4.24
C ALA A 53 17.55 9.26 4.06
N SER A 54 18.64 8.55 3.77
CA SER A 54 19.93 9.16 3.52
C SER A 54 19.90 10.02 2.25
N GLY A 55 20.56 11.17 2.28
CA GLY A 55 20.67 12.07 1.13
C GLY A 55 19.44 12.94 0.86
N LEU A 56 18.35 12.81 1.61
CA LEU A 56 17.19 13.70 1.48
C LEU A 56 17.52 15.10 2.00
N THR A 57 17.10 16.10 1.24
CA THR A 57 17.31 17.52 1.54
C THR A 57 15.99 18.27 1.73
N GLN A 58 16.05 19.47 2.32
CA GLN A 58 14.87 20.31 2.42
C GLN A 58 14.55 21.04 1.10
N ASP A 59 15.52 21.11 0.19
CA ASP A 59 15.36 21.77 -1.09
C ASP A 59 15.82 20.81 -2.19
N SER A 60 14.87 20.20 -2.87
CA SER A 60 15.14 19.29 -3.99
C SER A 60 15.39 19.99 -5.33
N GLY A 61 15.27 21.32 -5.36
CA GLY A 61 15.34 22.07 -6.62
C GLY A 61 14.11 21.90 -7.55
N ASN A 62 13.18 20.98 -7.20
CA ASN A 62 11.98 20.67 -8.00
C ASN A 62 10.71 21.35 -7.44
N GLY A 63 10.84 22.26 -6.50
CA GLY A 63 9.71 22.98 -5.88
C GLY A 63 8.98 22.22 -4.78
N ILE A 64 9.24 20.93 -4.57
CA ILE A 64 8.69 20.12 -3.49
C ILE A 64 9.84 19.59 -2.63
N PRO A 65 9.86 19.86 -1.31
CA PRO A 65 10.88 19.32 -0.42
C PRO A 65 10.94 17.78 -0.46
N ASP A 66 12.16 17.20 -0.50
CA ASP A 66 12.34 15.74 -0.54
C ASP A 66 11.59 15.02 0.58
N PHE A 67 11.59 15.58 1.80
CA PHE A 67 10.86 15.00 2.92
C PHE A 67 9.34 15.01 2.72
N ALA A 68 8.78 16.02 2.05
CA ALA A 68 7.36 16.05 1.73
C ALA A 68 7.01 14.96 0.71
N PHE A 69 7.82 14.80 -0.34
CA PHE A 69 7.70 13.72 -1.31
C PHE A 69 7.87 12.35 -0.65
N PHE A 70 8.88 12.17 0.20
CA PHE A 70 9.12 10.94 0.95
C PHE A 70 7.91 10.51 1.77
N ILE A 71 7.32 11.44 2.57
CA ILE A 71 6.15 11.15 3.39
C ILE A 71 4.93 10.90 2.53
N PHE A 72 4.74 11.67 1.47
CA PHE A 72 3.64 11.49 0.54
C PHE A 72 3.67 10.10 -0.09
N GLN A 73 4.79 9.67 -0.63
CA GLN A 73 4.97 8.34 -1.22
C GLN A 73 4.87 7.21 -0.17
N MET A 74 5.28 7.46 1.07
CA MET A 74 5.07 6.53 2.19
C MET A 74 3.59 6.22 2.38
N THR A 75 2.71 7.19 2.22
CA THR A 75 1.26 6.95 2.37
C THR A 75 0.71 5.99 1.32
N PHE A 76 1.23 6.01 0.10
CA PHE A 76 0.89 5.04 -0.95
C PHE A 76 1.42 3.63 -0.62
N PHE A 77 2.63 3.54 -0.11
CA PHE A 77 3.21 2.27 0.34
C PHE A 77 2.42 1.64 1.49
N ILE A 78 1.89 2.46 2.41
CA ILE A 78 1.07 2.01 3.53
C ILE A 78 -0.33 1.57 3.07
N ILE A 79 -1.00 2.38 2.24
CA ILE A 79 -2.40 2.10 1.88
C ILE A 79 -2.53 0.89 0.98
N THR A 80 -1.56 0.61 0.11
CA THR A 80 -1.69 -0.44 -0.89
C THR A 80 -1.94 -1.83 -0.29
N PRO A 81 -1.14 -2.35 0.66
CA PRO A 81 -1.46 -3.60 1.34
C PRO A 81 -2.71 -3.51 2.22
N ALA A 82 -3.06 -2.30 2.73
CA ALA A 82 -4.28 -2.12 3.50
C ALA A 82 -5.54 -2.30 2.65
N LEU A 83 -5.50 -2.00 1.35
CA LEU A 83 -6.61 -2.27 0.42
C LEU A 83 -6.89 -3.77 0.28
N MET A 84 -5.90 -4.63 0.46
CA MET A 84 -6.07 -6.09 0.43
C MET A 84 -6.72 -6.68 1.68
N VAL A 85 -6.80 -5.93 2.81
CA VAL A 85 -7.29 -6.45 4.10
C VAL A 85 -8.67 -7.08 3.98
N GLY A 86 -9.57 -6.49 3.19
CA GLY A 86 -10.91 -7.04 2.94
C GLY A 86 -10.90 -8.46 2.37
N ALA A 87 -9.89 -8.82 1.61
CA ALA A 87 -9.77 -10.12 0.96
C ALA A 87 -9.43 -11.26 1.93
N PHE A 88 -8.76 -10.98 3.04
CA PHE A 88 -8.28 -12.00 3.97
C PHE A 88 -8.79 -11.84 5.42
N VAL A 89 -9.57 -10.80 5.73
CA VAL A 89 -10.19 -10.66 7.06
C VAL A 89 -11.00 -11.90 7.44
N GLU A 90 -11.03 -12.21 8.75
CA GLU A 90 -11.70 -13.37 9.33
C GLU A 90 -11.11 -14.74 8.92
N ARG A 91 -10.03 -14.80 8.13
CA ARG A 91 -9.47 -16.04 7.56
C ARG A 91 -7.98 -16.24 7.79
N ILE A 92 -7.21 -15.13 7.92
CA ILE A 92 -5.76 -15.17 8.04
C ILE A 92 -5.33 -15.08 9.51
N LYS A 93 -4.22 -15.72 9.87
CA LYS A 93 -3.54 -15.50 11.15
C LYS A 93 -2.81 -14.18 11.12
N PHE A 94 -2.75 -13.46 12.24
CA PHE A 94 -2.11 -12.15 12.34
C PHE A 94 -0.65 -12.17 11.88
N SER A 95 0.13 -13.14 12.37
CA SER A 95 1.54 -13.28 11.94
C SER A 95 1.70 -13.58 10.45
N ALA A 96 0.83 -14.42 9.89
CA ALA A 96 0.84 -14.72 8.46
C ALA A 96 0.52 -13.48 7.62
N MET A 97 -0.38 -12.61 8.09
CA MET A 97 -0.68 -11.34 7.44
C MET A 97 0.55 -10.42 7.42
N LEU A 98 1.27 -10.31 8.54
CA LEU A 98 2.48 -9.47 8.61
C LEU A 98 3.58 -9.96 7.64
N TRP A 99 3.85 -11.26 7.63
CA TRP A 99 4.83 -11.82 6.69
C TRP A 99 4.39 -11.66 5.23
N PHE A 100 3.14 -11.99 4.94
CA PHE A 100 2.60 -11.87 3.59
C PHE A 100 2.72 -10.43 3.07
N THR A 101 2.21 -9.47 3.84
CA THR A 101 2.18 -8.06 3.39
C THR A 101 3.57 -7.44 3.34
N GLY A 102 4.46 -7.77 4.29
CA GLY A 102 5.85 -7.30 4.29
C GLY A 102 6.62 -7.81 3.08
N LEU A 103 6.58 -9.10 2.81
CA LEU A 103 7.23 -9.70 1.64
C LEU A 103 6.60 -9.21 0.33
N TRP A 104 5.27 -9.16 0.26
CA TRP A 104 4.54 -8.66 -0.90
C TRP A 104 4.90 -7.20 -1.23
N ALA A 105 5.02 -6.37 -0.21
CA ALA A 105 5.40 -4.98 -0.40
C ALA A 105 6.79 -4.85 -1.02
N VAL A 106 7.76 -5.63 -0.56
CA VAL A 106 9.14 -5.60 -1.09
C VAL A 106 9.23 -6.24 -2.48
N ILE A 107 8.55 -7.38 -2.70
CA ILE A 107 8.72 -8.17 -3.93
C ILE A 107 7.81 -7.69 -5.06
N VAL A 108 6.63 -7.12 -4.74
CA VAL A 108 5.62 -6.72 -5.74
C VAL A 108 5.49 -5.21 -5.83
N TYR A 109 5.21 -4.54 -4.69
CA TYR A 109 4.95 -3.11 -4.71
C TYR A 109 6.18 -2.29 -5.11
N LEU A 110 7.33 -2.51 -4.47
CA LEU A 110 8.53 -1.70 -4.75
C LEU A 110 9.00 -1.81 -6.20
N PRO A 111 9.08 -3.01 -6.82
CA PRO A 111 9.39 -3.10 -8.25
C PRO A 111 8.34 -2.44 -9.15
N ALA A 112 7.05 -2.56 -8.85
CA ALA A 112 6.00 -1.88 -9.59
C ALA A 112 6.13 -0.35 -9.47
N CYS A 113 6.34 0.15 -8.25
CA CYS A 113 6.52 1.56 -7.96
C CYS A 113 7.74 2.13 -8.72
N HIS A 114 8.89 1.50 -8.61
CA HIS A 114 10.09 1.92 -9.32
C HIS A 114 9.89 1.91 -10.84
N SER A 115 9.34 0.82 -11.38
CA SER A 115 9.17 0.67 -12.82
C SER A 115 8.26 1.73 -13.45
N VAL A 116 7.29 2.24 -12.69
CA VAL A 116 6.25 3.16 -13.18
C VAL A 116 6.53 4.61 -12.81
N TRP A 117 7.12 4.88 -11.64
CA TRP A 117 7.24 6.24 -11.10
C TRP A 117 8.67 6.76 -10.95
N ALA A 118 9.70 5.89 -10.94
CA ALA A 118 11.08 6.35 -10.87
C ALA A 118 11.56 6.91 -12.23
N ASP A 119 12.43 7.92 -12.22
CA ASP A 119 12.95 8.59 -13.44
C ASP A 119 13.60 7.60 -14.41
N ASN A 120 14.25 6.56 -13.91
CA ASN A 120 14.84 5.50 -14.72
C ASN A 120 13.92 4.29 -14.92
N GLY A 121 12.64 4.34 -14.47
CA GLY A 121 11.67 3.26 -14.49
C GLY A 121 11.39 2.71 -15.89
N TYR A 122 11.30 1.39 -16.00
CA TYR A 122 11.11 0.69 -17.27
C TYR A 122 9.80 1.08 -17.96
N PHE A 123 8.68 1.04 -17.24
CA PHE A 123 7.38 1.40 -17.79
C PHE A 123 7.20 2.89 -18.01
N LEU A 124 7.83 3.73 -17.17
CA LEU A 124 7.85 5.17 -17.38
C LEU A 124 8.52 5.52 -18.72
N LYS A 125 9.68 4.92 -19.01
CA LYS A 125 10.39 5.10 -20.30
C LYS A 125 9.61 4.57 -21.51
N MET A 126 8.70 3.64 -21.31
CA MET A 126 7.77 3.18 -22.36
C MET A 126 6.56 4.11 -22.57
N GLY A 127 6.43 5.16 -21.77
CA GLY A 127 5.32 6.11 -21.84
C GLY A 127 4.09 5.72 -21.03
N ALA A 128 4.23 4.79 -20.06
CA ALA A 128 3.13 4.49 -19.15
C ALA A 128 2.82 5.72 -18.28
N VAL A 129 1.53 6.03 -18.15
CA VAL A 129 1.03 7.13 -17.33
C VAL A 129 0.23 6.56 -16.17
N ASP A 130 0.70 6.82 -14.95
CA ASP A 130 0.00 6.45 -13.71
C ASP A 130 0.06 7.63 -12.74
N LEU A 131 -0.99 8.45 -12.74
CA LEU A 131 -1.03 9.70 -11.97
C LEU A 131 -1.01 9.44 -10.45
N ALA A 132 -1.89 8.58 -9.97
CA ALA A 132 -2.13 8.38 -8.53
C ALA A 132 -2.20 6.89 -8.14
N GLY A 133 -1.56 6.00 -8.88
CA GLY A 133 -1.45 4.60 -8.50
C GLY A 133 -2.51 3.68 -9.10
N GLY A 134 -3.03 4.00 -10.29
CA GLY A 134 -3.89 3.05 -11.02
C GLY A 134 -3.19 1.70 -11.22
N ILE A 135 -1.92 1.74 -11.61
CA ILE A 135 -1.07 0.55 -11.79
C ILE A 135 -0.42 0.17 -10.46
N VAL A 136 0.36 1.10 -9.89
CA VAL A 136 1.23 0.84 -8.72
C VAL A 136 0.43 0.41 -7.49
N VAL A 137 -0.72 1.03 -7.23
CA VAL A 137 -1.55 0.76 -6.05
C VAL A 137 -2.69 -0.21 -6.37
N HIS A 138 -3.56 0.15 -7.34
CA HIS A 138 -4.84 -0.53 -7.51
C HIS A 138 -4.74 -1.85 -8.24
N ILE A 139 -3.95 -1.95 -9.31
CA ILE A 139 -3.74 -3.23 -10.01
C ILE A 139 -2.99 -4.20 -9.08
N THR A 140 -1.92 -3.76 -8.45
CA THR A 140 -1.11 -4.62 -7.57
C THR A 140 -1.91 -5.10 -6.36
N ALA A 141 -2.63 -4.20 -5.67
CA ALA A 141 -3.49 -4.58 -4.55
C ALA A 141 -4.66 -5.48 -4.98
N GLY A 142 -5.29 -5.18 -6.12
CA GLY A 142 -6.42 -5.96 -6.64
C GLY A 142 -6.03 -7.39 -6.96
N LEU A 143 -4.90 -7.59 -7.65
CA LEU A 143 -4.37 -8.93 -7.96
C LEU A 143 -3.90 -9.63 -6.68
N GLY A 144 -3.20 -8.93 -5.78
CA GLY A 144 -2.80 -9.49 -4.48
C GLY A 144 -4.01 -9.94 -3.65
N ALA A 145 -5.08 -9.14 -3.62
CA ALA A 145 -6.33 -9.48 -2.95
C ALA A 145 -7.02 -10.71 -3.57
N LEU A 146 -7.07 -10.78 -4.91
CA LEU A 146 -7.66 -11.90 -5.64
C LEU A 146 -6.93 -13.21 -5.33
N VAL A 147 -5.60 -13.20 -5.44
CA VAL A 147 -4.78 -14.39 -5.14
C VAL A 147 -4.92 -14.79 -3.68
N ALA A 148 -4.89 -13.84 -2.73
CA ALA A 148 -5.10 -14.12 -1.32
C ALA A 148 -6.48 -14.75 -1.04
N CYS A 149 -7.54 -14.27 -1.71
CA CYS A 149 -8.88 -14.87 -1.63
C CYS A 149 -8.90 -16.32 -2.11
N ILE A 150 -8.26 -16.60 -3.24
CA ILE A 150 -8.21 -17.95 -3.84
C ILE A 150 -7.47 -18.92 -2.91
N VAL A 151 -6.29 -18.50 -2.44
CA VAL A 151 -5.43 -19.33 -1.57
C VAL A 151 -6.06 -19.61 -0.22
N LEU A 152 -6.69 -18.60 0.40
CA LEU A 152 -7.30 -18.74 1.72
C LEU A 152 -8.67 -19.46 1.68
N GLY A 153 -9.32 -19.47 0.55
CA GLY A 153 -10.65 -20.05 0.38
C GLY A 153 -11.76 -19.27 1.09
N PRO A 154 -12.95 -19.86 1.23
CA PRO A 154 -14.12 -19.19 1.81
C PRO A 154 -13.98 -18.98 3.32
N ARG A 155 -14.70 -17.98 3.84
CA ARG A 155 -14.78 -17.73 5.29
C ARG A 155 -15.48 -18.90 5.99
N LYS A 156 -15.02 -19.20 7.21
CA LYS A 156 -15.59 -20.31 8.01
C LYS A 156 -17.10 -20.11 8.20
N GLY A 157 -17.87 -21.13 7.79
CA GLY A 157 -19.33 -21.13 7.83
C GLY A 157 -20.02 -20.65 6.56
N TYR A 158 -19.30 -20.16 5.56
CA TYR A 158 -19.88 -19.80 4.26
C TYR A 158 -20.23 -21.06 3.44
N PRO A 159 -21.38 -21.08 2.74
CA PRO A 159 -22.44 -20.05 2.63
C PRO A 159 -23.54 -20.17 3.69
N GLN A 160 -23.50 -21.15 4.59
CA GLN A 160 -24.60 -21.48 5.51
C GLN A 160 -24.80 -20.43 6.61
N ALA A 161 -23.69 -19.83 7.10
CA ALA A 161 -23.75 -18.77 8.10
C ALA A 161 -23.97 -17.39 7.45
N GLN A 162 -24.88 -16.63 8.00
CA GLN A 162 -25.07 -15.23 7.59
C GLN A 162 -23.83 -14.40 7.97
N MET A 163 -23.29 -13.66 7.01
CA MET A 163 -22.10 -12.82 7.14
C MET A 163 -22.49 -11.32 7.14
N MET A 164 -23.48 -10.97 7.96
CA MET A 164 -24.00 -9.61 7.99
C MET A 164 -22.98 -8.62 8.57
N PRO A 165 -22.85 -7.41 7.97
CA PRO A 165 -22.09 -6.32 8.55
C PRO A 165 -22.69 -5.92 9.88
N HIS A 166 -21.84 -5.66 10.89
CA HIS A 166 -22.35 -5.36 12.24
C HIS A 166 -22.60 -3.86 12.48
N ASN A 167 -21.98 -2.98 11.70
CA ASN A 167 -22.06 -1.53 11.94
C ASN A 167 -21.88 -0.73 10.63
N LEU A 168 -22.98 -0.50 9.90
CA LEU A 168 -22.97 0.28 8.69
C LEU A 168 -22.60 1.76 8.91
N PRO A 169 -23.07 2.44 9.99
CA PRO A 169 -22.61 3.80 10.28
C PRO A 169 -21.08 3.93 10.40
N MET A 170 -20.41 2.97 11.03
CA MET A 170 -18.95 2.95 11.09
C MET A 170 -18.32 2.83 9.69
N THR A 171 -18.92 2.06 8.79
CA THR A 171 -18.46 1.93 7.40
C THR A 171 -18.61 3.25 6.66
N VAL A 172 -19.77 3.91 6.80
CA VAL A 172 -20.05 5.21 6.15
C VAL A 172 -19.08 6.27 6.67
N ALA A 173 -18.84 6.33 7.98
CA ALA A 173 -17.88 7.27 8.57
C ALA A 173 -16.47 7.03 8.03
N GLY A 174 -16.02 5.77 7.94
CA GLY A 174 -14.72 5.41 7.34
C GLY A 174 -14.63 5.78 5.86
N THR A 175 -15.71 5.60 5.11
CA THR A 175 -15.79 6.00 3.70
C THR A 175 -15.69 7.52 3.55
N GLY A 176 -16.35 8.29 4.42
CA GLY A 176 -16.27 9.75 4.41
C GLY A 176 -14.86 10.26 4.71
N MET A 177 -14.19 9.68 5.71
CA MET A 177 -12.77 10.01 6.01
C MET A 177 -11.84 9.68 4.84
N LEU A 178 -12.04 8.53 4.22
CA LEU A 178 -11.27 8.13 3.04
C LEU A 178 -11.53 9.07 1.86
N TRP A 179 -12.77 9.48 1.63
CA TRP A 179 -13.13 10.43 0.58
C TRP A 179 -12.42 11.77 0.74
N VAL A 180 -12.42 12.35 1.94
CA VAL A 180 -11.65 13.57 2.22
C VAL A 180 -10.17 13.38 1.93
N GLY A 181 -9.56 12.26 2.37
CA GLY A 181 -8.16 11.94 2.07
C GLY A 181 -7.88 11.78 0.57
N TRP A 182 -8.89 11.37 -0.21
CA TRP A 182 -8.74 11.15 -1.66
C TRP A 182 -8.52 12.43 -2.47
N PHE A 183 -8.98 13.57 -1.99
CA PHE A 183 -8.61 14.86 -2.59
C PHE A 183 -7.10 15.09 -2.54
N GLY A 184 -6.45 14.78 -1.40
CA GLY A 184 -4.99 14.80 -1.28
C GLY A 184 -4.30 13.69 -2.07
N PHE A 185 -4.90 12.50 -2.12
CA PHE A 185 -4.38 11.35 -2.86
C PHE A 185 -4.20 11.69 -4.36
N ASN A 186 -5.23 12.19 -5.01
CA ASN A 186 -5.16 12.54 -6.43
C ASN A 186 -4.56 13.93 -6.67
N GLY A 187 -4.98 14.94 -5.90
CA GLY A 187 -4.47 16.32 -6.07
C GLY A 187 -2.99 16.43 -5.75
N GLY A 188 -2.50 15.72 -4.73
CA GLY A 188 -1.08 15.67 -4.39
C GLY A 188 -0.22 14.86 -5.36
N SER A 189 -0.83 14.05 -6.23
CA SER A 189 -0.13 13.27 -7.26
C SER A 189 0.11 14.06 -8.55
N GLN A 190 -0.42 15.26 -8.67
CA GLN A 190 -0.15 16.16 -9.79
C GLN A 190 1.15 16.91 -9.50
N LEU A 191 2.27 16.29 -9.79
CA LEU A 191 3.64 16.79 -9.58
C LEU A 191 4.23 17.33 -10.87
#